data_bbe5da15145cf6250ad597d48cafdcc1
#
_entry.id   bbe5da15145cf6250ad597d48cafdcc1
#
_cell.length_a   1.000
_cell.length_b   1.000
_cell.length_c   1.000
_cell.angle_alpha   90.00
_cell.angle_beta   90.00
_cell.angle_gamma   90.00
#
_symmetry.space_group_name_H-M   'P 1'
#
loop_
_entity.id
_entity.type
_entity.pdbx_description
1 polymer ?
#
loop_
_entity_poly.entity_id
_entity_poly.type
_entity_poly.pdbx_seq_one_letter_code
_entity_poly.pdbx_strand_id
1 'polypeptide(L)'
;MTDVGTSAPALARTLVADLAGLAGRAARVCGWAEADGAVRDHTGRLPLVGAPAGVAPGSAIDVVGTVDAGPPTALAVEELRVVGPADGPLPVDERSALEDRLDWRWVDLRRPRNRLVFEVQTTAEHAMRQWWRDHGFVEIHSPKVRGYPNQSGRELFTVQYFDAPAYLVQSPQFYKQMAMAAGLDRVFEIGPVFRANPLVTARHDTEFTSVDVEISWIDSLDDLLDVEERWMRHVITAVWREHAGDIQRLYGREVVVPETPFPRVTMAEARAILASHGHTDLPEGDLDAEGERILGRHVREATGSEFVYVTEYPEAVRPFYHMRLGEGSGLTRSFDLLWNGLEVTTGAQREHRYDRLLAQARRNPARVEVIRTYLDFFRFGCPPHGGFGVGLTRMLMCLLDVGDVREVTYLHRGRHRLRP
;
A
#
# COMPACT_ATOMS: atom_id res chain seq x y z
N MET A 1 6.06 -31.42 54.23
CA MET A 1 7.10 -31.31 53.20
C MET A 1 6.44 -31.86 51.92
N THR A 2 5.87 -30.98 51.15
CA THR A 2 5.25 -31.31 49.86
C THR A 2 6.32 -31.19 48.80
N ASP A 3 6.62 -32.31 48.20
CA ASP A 3 7.57 -32.50 47.10
C ASP A 3 7.14 -31.60 45.93
N VAL A 4 7.90 -30.55 45.63
CA VAL A 4 7.71 -29.70 44.46
C VAL A 4 8.38 -30.45 43.32
N GLY A 5 7.60 -31.31 42.67
CA GLY A 5 8.02 -31.97 41.42
C GLY A 5 8.46 -30.91 40.41
N THR A 6 9.74 -30.89 40.08
CA THR A 6 10.31 -30.14 38.98
C THR A 6 9.72 -30.74 37.70
N SER A 7 8.63 -30.14 37.18
CA SER A 7 8.15 -30.46 35.83
C SER A 7 9.29 -30.10 34.86
N ALA A 8 9.63 -31.04 33.97
CA ALA A 8 10.56 -30.75 32.88
C ALA A 8 10.13 -29.46 32.17
N PRO A 9 11.07 -28.60 31.74
CA PRO A 9 10.71 -27.36 31.09
C PRO A 9 9.85 -27.70 29.87
N ALA A 10 8.65 -27.10 29.80
CA ALA A 10 7.74 -27.29 28.69
C ALA A 10 8.48 -26.96 27.36
N LEU A 11 8.37 -27.84 26.37
CA LEU A 11 8.99 -27.63 25.06
C LEU A 11 8.57 -26.26 24.51
N ALA A 12 9.56 -25.47 24.06
CA ALA A 12 9.29 -24.22 23.38
C ALA A 12 8.53 -24.49 22.06
N ARG A 13 7.66 -23.54 21.67
CA ARG A 13 6.97 -23.62 20.38
C ARG A 13 7.96 -23.62 19.23
N THR A 14 7.82 -24.58 18.33
CA THR A 14 8.56 -24.66 17.06
C THR A 14 7.63 -24.31 15.90
N LEU A 15 8.10 -23.53 14.93
CA LEU A 15 7.34 -23.22 13.73
C LEU A 15 7.40 -24.38 12.73
N VAL A 16 6.36 -24.53 11.94
CA VAL A 16 6.30 -25.61 10.93
C VAL A 16 7.47 -25.56 9.97
N ALA A 17 7.91 -24.37 9.54
CA ALA A 17 9.06 -24.20 8.65
C ALA A 17 10.38 -24.71 9.24
N ASP A 18 10.52 -24.70 10.58
CA ASP A 18 11.77 -25.07 11.27
C ASP A 18 11.87 -26.57 11.61
N LEU A 19 10.83 -27.35 11.33
CA LEU A 19 10.75 -28.76 11.70
C LEU A 19 11.68 -29.67 10.91
N ALA A 20 12.00 -29.32 9.66
CA ALA A 20 12.83 -30.18 8.79
C ALA A 20 14.21 -30.53 9.41
N GLY A 21 14.74 -29.65 10.28
CA GLY A 21 16.00 -29.88 11.01
C GLY A 21 15.86 -30.71 12.28
N LEU A 22 14.65 -31.15 12.66
CA LEU A 22 14.36 -31.79 13.94
C LEU A 22 13.93 -33.26 13.82
N ALA A 23 14.32 -33.93 12.72
CA ALA A 23 14.02 -35.34 12.49
C ALA A 23 14.29 -36.23 13.72
N GLY A 24 13.30 -37.02 14.13
CA GLY A 24 13.38 -37.93 15.28
C GLY A 24 13.40 -37.23 16.65
N ARG A 25 13.22 -35.91 16.72
CA ARG A 25 13.17 -35.14 17.95
C ARG A 25 11.74 -34.77 18.32
N ALA A 26 11.51 -34.57 19.60
CA ALA A 26 10.25 -34.03 20.08
C ALA A 26 10.15 -32.53 19.71
N ALA A 27 8.96 -32.14 19.24
CA ALA A 27 8.64 -30.75 18.93
C ALA A 27 7.23 -30.40 19.43
N ARG A 28 7.04 -29.12 19.74
CA ARG A 28 5.72 -28.55 20.10
C ARG A 28 5.31 -27.56 19.03
N VAL A 29 4.17 -27.83 18.38
CA VAL A 29 3.59 -27.01 17.31
C VAL A 29 2.24 -26.47 17.74
N CYS A 30 2.01 -25.16 17.55
CA CYS A 30 0.73 -24.52 17.85
C CYS A 30 0.18 -23.87 16.58
N GLY A 31 -1.07 -24.12 16.29
CA GLY A 31 -1.71 -23.58 15.07
C GLY A 31 -3.20 -23.87 15.04
N TRP A 32 -3.78 -23.84 13.85
CA TRP A 32 -5.18 -24.18 13.63
C TRP A 32 -5.29 -25.57 12.99
N ALA A 33 -6.24 -26.35 13.52
CA ALA A 33 -6.60 -27.66 12.97
C ALA A 33 -7.22 -27.49 11.57
N GLU A 34 -6.80 -28.30 10.61
CA GLU A 34 -7.38 -28.38 9.27
C GLU A 34 -8.33 -29.58 9.15
N ALA A 35 -9.22 -29.55 8.15
CA ALA A 35 -10.25 -30.56 7.95
C ALA A 35 -9.70 -31.98 7.70
N ASP A 36 -8.49 -32.07 7.16
CA ASP A 36 -7.78 -33.33 6.87
C ASP A 36 -6.86 -33.80 8.00
N GLY A 37 -7.00 -33.23 9.20
CA GLY A 37 -6.24 -33.62 10.36
C GLY A 37 -4.81 -33.05 10.44
N ALA A 38 -4.49 -32.02 9.63
CA ALA A 38 -3.22 -31.30 9.74
C ALA A 38 -3.32 -30.13 10.73
N VAL A 39 -2.17 -29.59 11.14
CA VAL A 39 -2.06 -28.30 11.81
C VAL A 39 -1.45 -27.28 10.86
N ARG A 40 -1.94 -26.06 10.87
CA ARG A 40 -1.38 -24.94 10.14
C ARG A 40 -0.97 -23.82 11.10
N ASP A 41 0.28 -23.39 10.98
CA ASP A 41 0.71 -22.11 11.57
C ASP A 41 0.95 -21.06 10.46
N HIS A 42 1.54 -19.92 10.82
CA HIS A 42 1.81 -18.87 9.85
C HIS A 42 2.95 -19.21 8.87
N THR A 43 3.75 -20.23 9.13
CA THR A 43 4.90 -20.61 8.30
C THR A 43 4.60 -21.80 7.37
N GLY A 44 3.57 -22.59 7.69
CA GLY A 44 3.29 -23.75 6.89
C GLY A 44 2.15 -24.64 7.39
N ARG A 45 2.04 -25.79 6.75
CA ARG A 45 1.08 -26.85 7.05
C ARG A 45 1.84 -28.12 7.39
N LEU A 46 1.43 -28.79 8.45
CA LEU A 46 2.06 -30.02 8.96
C LEU A 46 1.01 -31.11 9.13
N PRO A 47 1.12 -32.25 8.45
CA PRO A 47 0.32 -33.44 8.73
C PRO A 47 0.55 -33.94 10.17
N LEU A 48 -0.51 -34.36 10.83
CA LEU A 48 -0.48 -34.99 12.15
C LEU A 48 -0.79 -36.48 12.02
N VAL A 49 0.11 -37.32 12.48
CA VAL A 49 -0.05 -38.77 12.48
C VAL A 49 -0.46 -39.22 13.89
N GLY A 50 -1.57 -39.97 13.98
CA GLY A 50 -2.10 -40.44 15.26
C GLY A 50 -2.85 -39.36 16.05
N ALA A 51 -3.27 -38.27 15.40
CA ALA A 51 -4.09 -37.24 16.05
C ALA A 51 -5.46 -37.84 16.47
N PRO A 52 -5.99 -37.45 17.64
CA PRO A 52 -7.33 -37.93 18.09
C PRO A 52 -8.42 -37.45 17.13
N ALA A 53 -9.42 -38.30 16.89
CA ALA A 53 -10.59 -37.93 16.11
C ALA A 53 -11.42 -36.85 16.83
N GLY A 54 -12.17 -36.03 16.06
CA GLY A 54 -13.15 -35.11 16.61
C GLY A 54 -12.66 -33.71 16.90
N VAL A 55 -11.43 -33.36 16.54
CA VAL A 55 -10.96 -31.95 16.57
C VAL A 55 -11.62 -31.18 15.43
N ALA A 56 -12.44 -30.18 15.79
CA ALA A 56 -13.16 -29.39 14.80
C ALA A 56 -12.16 -28.53 13.98
N PRO A 57 -12.26 -28.52 12.64
CA PRO A 57 -11.44 -27.65 11.80
C PRO A 57 -11.58 -26.16 12.21
N GLY A 58 -10.46 -25.44 12.21
CA GLY A 58 -10.42 -24.05 12.67
C GLY A 58 -10.20 -23.88 14.17
N SER A 59 -10.23 -24.97 14.96
CA SER A 59 -9.82 -24.91 16.37
C SER A 59 -8.34 -24.58 16.51
N ALA A 60 -7.99 -23.73 17.48
CA ALA A 60 -6.61 -23.52 17.87
C ALA A 60 -6.14 -24.72 18.69
N ILE A 61 -5.05 -25.35 18.29
CA ILE A 61 -4.47 -26.54 18.90
C ILE A 61 -3.02 -26.35 19.27
N ASP A 62 -2.63 -27.06 20.30
CA ASP A 62 -1.26 -27.18 20.82
C ASP A 62 -0.89 -28.66 20.80
N VAL A 63 0.11 -29.02 20.02
CA VAL A 63 0.45 -30.41 19.71
C VAL A 63 1.91 -30.66 20.06
N VAL A 64 2.17 -31.72 20.84
CA VAL A 64 3.50 -32.24 21.11
C VAL A 64 3.61 -33.60 20.45
N GLY A 65 4.75 -33.86 19.85
CA GLY A 65 5.01 -35.14 19.19
C GLY A 65 6.43 -35.24 18.66
N THR A 66 6.75 -36.37 18.06
CA THR A 66 8.04 -36.63 17.44
C THR A 66 7.97 -36.28 15.93
N VAL A 67 8.99 -35.55 15.44
CA VAL A 67 9.07 -35.14 14.04
C VAL A 67 9.48 -36.32 13.17
N ASP A 68 8.62 -36.68 12.22
CA ASP A 68 8.95 -37.58 11.11
C ASP A 68 9.39 -36.76 9.91
N ALA A 69 10.66 -36.90 9.52
CA ALA A 69 11.25 -36.14 8.40
C ALA A 69 11.02 -36.83 7.02
N GLY A 70 10.12 -37.77 6.95
CA GLY A 70 9.72 -38.36 5.65
C GLY A 70 9.15 -37.30 4.71
N PRO A 71 9.13 -37.50 3.39
CA PRO A 71 8.43 -36.63 2.46
C PRO A 71 6.93 -37.02 2.36
N PRO A 72 5.96 -36.20 2.84
CA PRO A 72 6.15 -34.92 3.53
C PRO A 72 6.54 -35.06 5.00
N THR A 73 7.21 -34.05 5.56
CA THR A 73 7.43 -33.94 7.02
C THR A 73 6.11 -33.99 7.75
N ALA A 74 6.04 -34.77 8.84
CA ALA A 74 4.84 -34.95 9.65
C ALA A 74 5.18 -34.92 11.15
N LEU A 75 4.18 -34.83 12.02
CA LEU A 75 4.34 -34.94 13.47
C LEU A 75 3.57 -36.17 13.97
N ALA A 76 4.29 -37.15 14.51
CA ALA A 76 3.69 -38.26 15.24
C ALA A 76 3.21 -37.74 16.59
N VAL A 77 1.89 -37.66 16.77
CA VAL A 77 1.26 -36.98 17.92
C VAL A 77 1.38 -37.82 19.18
N GLU A 78 1.93 -37.23 20.23
CA GLU A 78 2.00 -37.79 21.58
C GLU A 78 0.92 -37.13 22.48
N GLU A 79 0.77 -35.81 22.36
CA GLU A 79 -0.24 -35.03 23.09
C GLU A 79 -0.86 -34.00 22.15
N LEU A 80 -2.20 -33.85 22.16
CA LEU A 80 -2.92 -32.81 21.49
C LEU A 80 -3.92 -32.15 22.45
N ARG A 81 -3.82 -30.85 22.60
CA ARG A 81 -4.71 -30.04 23.41
C ARG A 81 -5.43 -29.01 22.53
N VAL A 82 -6.76 -29.00 22.57
CA VAL A 82 -7.55 -27.91 21.99
C VAL A 82 -7.55 -26.75 22.96
N VAL A 83 -6.89 -25.65 22.57
CA VAL A 83 -6.76 -24.45 23.41
C VAL A 83 -7.81 -23.40 23.11
N GLY A 84 -8.42 -23.46 21.91
CA GLY A 84 -9.53 -22.62 21.48
C GLY A 84 -10.42 -23.41 20.53
N PRO A 85 -11.53 -23.96 20.99
CA PRO A 85 -12.43 -24.74 20.12
C PRO A 85 -13.14 -23.85 19.10
N ALA A 86 -13.30 -24.35 17.87
CA ALA A 86 -14.15 -23.72 16.89
C ALA A 86 -15.62 -24.06 17.21
N ASP A 87 -16.48 -23.05 17.11
CA ASP A 87 -17.93 -23.19 17.29
C ASP A 87 -18.63 -23.51 15.94
N GLY A 88 -18.41 -24.71 15.44
CA GLY A 88 -18.94 -25.16 14.15
C GLY A 88 -17.99 -25.00 12.96
N PRO A 89 -18.51 -25.18 11.73
CA PRO A 89 -17.72 -25.05 10.52
C PRO A 89 -17.24 -23.62 10.32
N LEU A 90 -16.08 -23.46 9.64
CA LEU A 90 -15.59 -22.14 9.31
C LEU A 90 -16.61 -21.39 8.43
N PRO A 91 -16.89 -20.11 8.74
CA PRO A 91 -17.95 -19.34 8.07
C PRO A 91 -17.61 -18.97 6.62
N VAL A 92 -16.33 -19.01 6.24
CA VAL A 92 -15.86 -18.67 4.90
C VAL A 92 -14.75 -19.62 4.43
N ASP A 93 -14.74 -19.84 3.11
CA ASP A 93 -13.75 -20.63 2.39
C ASP A 93 -13.22 -19.88 1.16
N GLU A 94 -12.42 -20.55 0.30
CA GLU A 94 -11.83 -19.96 -0.92
C GLU A 94 -12.88 -19.58 -1.97
N ARG A 95 -14.09 -20.15 -1.91
CA ARG A 95 -15.17 -19.94 -2.86
C ARG A 95 -16.18 -18.90 -2.38
N SER A 96 -16.05 -18.48 -1.12
CA SER A 96 -16.93 -17.48 -0.52
C SER A 96 -16.79 -16.13 -1.23
N ALA A 97 -17.89 -15.41 -1.39
CA ALA A 97 -17.90 -14.08 -1.97
C ALA A 97 -16.98 -13.13 -1.18
N LEU A 98 -16.43 -12.14 -1.86
CA LEU A 98 -15.50 -11.18 -1.21
C LEU A 98 -16.15 -10.49 0.00
N GLU A 99 -17.39 -10.08 -0.10
CA GLU A 99 -18.12 -9.42 1.01
C GLU A 99 -18.17 -10.30 2.26
N ASP A 100 -18.50 -11.58 2.10
CA ASP A 100 -18.53 -12.55 3.21
C ASP A 100 -17.12 -12.75 3.79
N ARG A 101 -16.10 -12.84 2.94
CA ARG A 101 -14.70 -12.95 3.35
C ARG A 101 -14.24 -11.72 4.13
N LEU A 102 -14.69 -10.54 3.77
CA LEU A 102 -14.41 -9.31 4.49
C LEU A 102 -15.12 -9.24 5.85
N ASP A 103 -16.33 -9.81 5.98
CA ASP A 103 -17.03 -9.88 7.26
C ASP A 103 -16.33 -10.84 8.24
N TRP A 104 -15.69 -11.87 7.72
CA TRP A 104 -14.92 -12.84 8.49
C TRP A 104 -13.41 -12.72 8.23
N ARG A 105 -12.93 -11.49 8.06
CA ARG A 105 -11.55 -11.21 7.61
C ARG A 105 -10.48 -11.92 8.45
N TRP A 106 -10.63 -12.00 9.76
CA TRP A 106 -9.70 -12.70 10.66
C TRP A 106 -9.62 -14.22 10.43
N VAL A 107 -10.67 -14.83 9.88
CA VAL A 107 -10.63 -16.23 9.43
C VAL A 107 -10.02 -16.32 8.04
N ASP A 108 -10.42 -15.44 7.14
CA ASP A 108 -9.91 -15.37 5.76
C ASP A 108 -8.39 -15.16 5.71
N LEU A 109 -7.84 -14.36 6.62
CA LEU A 109 -6.40 -14.08 6.74
C LEU A 109 -5.56 -15.29 7.21
N ARG A 110 -6.14 -16.37 7.69
CA ARG A 110 -5.40 -17.61 8.01
C ARG A 110 -4.91 -18.33 6.76
N ARG A 111 -5.44 -17.98 5.58
CA ARG A 111 -5.03 -18.59 4.30
C ARG A 111 -3.70 -18.02 3.82
N PRO A 112 -2.78 -18.88 3.32
CA PRO A 112 -1.47 -18.45 2.84
C PRO A 112 -1.54 -17.33 1.80
N ARG A 113 -2.47 -17.43 0.84
CA ARG A 113 -2.67 -16.41 -0.20
C ARG A 113 -2.95 -15.03 0.42
N ASN A 114 -3.90 -14.94 1.34
CA ASN A 114 -4.32 -13.66 1.90
C ASN A 114 -3.31 -13.10 2.90
N ARG A 115 -2.55 -13.97 3.58
CA ARG A 115 -1.47 -13.57 4.48
C ARG A 115 -0.27 -13.03 3.72
N LEU A 116 0.09 -13.61 2.58
CA LEU A 116 1.22 -13.18 1.77
C LEU A 116 1.14 -11.70 1.39
N VAL A 117 -0.07 -11.12 1.24
CA VAL A 117 -0.24 -9.68 1.02
C VAL A 117 0.52 -8.85 2.05
N PHE A 118 0.39 -9.20 3.33
CA PHE A 118 0.97 -8.44 4.45
C PHE A 118 2.45 -8.75 4.67
N GLU A 119 2.90 -9.92 4.26
CA GLU A 119 4.33 -10.27 4.20
C GLU A 119 5.02 -9.45 3.11
N VAL A 120 4.43 -9.38 1.91
CA VAL A 120 4.90 -8.53 0.80
C VAL A 120 4.86 -7.04 1.20
N GLN A 121 3.76 -6.59 1.83
CA GLN A 121 3.67 -5.22 2.34
C GLN A 121 4.80 -4.91 3.33
N THR A 122 5.06 -5.80 4.28
CA THR A 122 6.10 -5.62 5.29
C THR A 122 7.49 -5.50 4.65
N THR A 123 7.83 -6.38 3.71
CA THR A 123 9.09 -6.33 2.96
C THR A 123 9.19 -5.04 2.13
N ALA A 124 8.10 -4.66 1.43
CA ALA A 124 8.08 -3.43 0.65
C ALA A 124 8.29 -2.19 1.53
N GLU A 125 7.55 -2.04 2.63
CA GLU A 125 7.70 -0.89 3.53
C GLU A 125 9.07 -0.84 4.21
N HIS A 126 9.64 -1.99 4.58
CA HIS A 126 11.01 -2.05 5.11
C HIS A 126 12.01 -1.56 4.06
N ALA A 127 11.93 -2.06 2.84
CA ALA A 127 12.79 -1.63 1.74
C ALA A 127 12.62 -0.14 1.41
N MET A 128 11.39 0.40 1.46
CA MET A 128 11.12 1.82 1.31
C MET A 128 11.88 2.64 2.33
N ARG A 129 11.70 2.34 3.62
CA ARG A 129 12.36 3.06 4.73
C ARG A 129 13.88 2.94 4.67
N GLN A 130 14.40 1.77 4.33
CA GLN A 130 15.83 1.57 4.19
C GLN A 130 16.40 2.48 3.09
N TRP A 131 15.79 2.47 1.91
CA TRP A 131 16.24 3.30 0.79
C TRP A 131 16.19 4.79 1.12
N TRP A 132 15.07 5.26 1.68
CA TRP A 132 14.92 6.66 2.06
C TRP A 132 16.01 7.09 3.04
N ARG A 133 16.23 6.33 4.11
CA ARG A 133 17.25 6.62 5.12
C ARG A 133 18.66 6.66 4.51
N ASP A 134 18.98 5.69 3.67
CA ASP A 134 20.29 5.56 3.04
C ASP A 134 20.56 6.70 2.03
N HIS A 135 19.50 7.40 1.58
CA HIS A 135 19.58 8.56 0.69
C HIS A 135 19.32 9.91 1.40
N GLY A 136 19.43 9.94 2.72
CA GLY A 136 19.37 11.15 3.53
C GLY A 136 17.98 11.73 3.78
N PHE A 137 16.93 10.90 3.66
CA PHE A 137 15.57 11.32 3.98
C PHE A 137 15.27 11.18 5.47
N VAL A 138 14.49 12.13 6.00
CA VAL A 138 13.96 12.14 7.35
C VAL A 138 12.51 11.68 7.33
N GLU A 139 12.16 10.68 8.13
CA GLU A 139 10.75 10.28 8.32
C GLU A 139 10.05 11.30 9.21
N ILE A 140 8.93 11.83 8.72
CA ILE A 140 8.06 12.74 9.48
C ILE A 140 6.70 12.09 9.73
N HIS A 141 6.02 12.53 10.79
CA HIS A 141 4.66 12.12 11.11
C HIS A 141 3.79 13.36 11.23
N SER A 142 3.08 13.69 10.16
CA SER A 142 2.22 14.87 10.12
C SER A 142 0.91 14.64 10.90
N PRO A 143 0.31 15.71 11.45
CA PRO A 143 -1.00 15.63 12.08
C PRO A 143 -2.07 15.09 11.14
N LYS A 144 -2.91 14.18 11.62
CA LYS A 144 -4.02 13.61 10.83
C LYS A 144 -5.36 14.28 11.09
N VAL A 145 -5.43 15.14 12.09
CA VAL A 145 -6.57 16.00 12.41
C VAL A 145 -6.14 17.45 12.24
N ARG A 146 -6.94 18.24 11.54
CA ARG A 146 -6.67 19.67 11.30
C ARG A 146 -7.90 20.54 11.48
N GLY A 147 -7.70 21.81 11.81
CA GLY A 147 -8.78 22.77 12.13
C GLY A 147 -9.38 23.49 10.91
N TYR A 148 -8.97 23.16 9.68
CA TYR A 148 -9.50 23.81 8.47
C TYR A 148 -9.79 22.78 7.38
N PRO A 149 -10.80 22.99 6.51
CA PRO A 149 -11.09 22.12 5.40
C PRO A 149 -9.96 22.17 4.37
N ASN A 150 -9.89 21.14 3.53
CA ASN A 150 -8.95 21.15 2.41
C ASN A 150 -9.37 22.15 1.32
N GLN A 151 -8.57 22.19 0.27
CA GLN A 151 -8.71 23.11 -0.86
C GLN A 151 -10.04 23.03 -1.61
N SER A 152 -10.64 21.83 -1.69
CA SER A 152 -11.87 21.60 -2.45
C SER A 152 -13.14 21.63 -1.61
N GLY A 153 -13.03 21.46 -0.29
CA GLY A 153 -14.17 21.28 0.61
C GLY A 153 -14.97 20.00 0.34
N ARG A 154 -14.51 19.18 -0.59
CA ARG A 154 -15.15 17.92 -0.99
C ARG A 154 -14.43 16.73 -0.38
N GLU A 155 -15.14 15.61 -0.25
CA GLU A 155 -14.57 14.33 0.20
C GLU A 155 -13.84 14.41 1.55
N LEU A 156 -14.35 15.23 2.48
CA LEU A 156 -13.79 15.40 3.82
C LEU A 156 -14.60 14.63 4.86
N PHE A 157 -13.91 13.92 5.74
CA PHE A 157 -14.49 13.47 6.99
C PHE A 157 -14.36 14.59 8.03
N THR A 158 -15.51 15.02 8.58
CA THR A 158 -15.58 15.94 9.72
C THR A 158 -15.67 15.13 11.01
N VAL A 159 -14.87 15.51 12.00
CA VAL A 159 -14.87 14.92 13.33
C VAL A 159 -15.13 15.99 14.37
N GLN A 160 -15.77 15.62 15.47
CA GLN A 160 -15.91 16.51 16.63
C GLN A 160 -14.58 16.56 17.39
N TYR A 161 -13.99 17.74 17.52
CA TYR A 161 -12.75 17.95 18.25
C TYR A 161 -13.02 18.95 19.38
N PHE A 162 -13.23 18.44 20.59
CA PHE A 162 -13.73 19.22 21.72
C PHE A 162 -14.98 20.02 21.32
N ASP A 163 -14.92 21.35 21.39
CA ASP A 163 -16.05 22.25 21.12
C ASP A 163 -16.10 22.73 19.65
N ALA A 164 -15.20 22.28 18.79
CA ALA A 164 -15.10 22.73 17.40
C ALA A 164 -15.07 21.55 16.40
N PRO A 165 -15.52 21.76 15.16
CA PRO A 165 -15.30 20.77 14.11
C PRO A 165 -13.83 20.72 13.69
N ALA A 166 -13.34 19.52 13.41
CA ALA A 166 -12.06 19.28 12.78
C ALA A 166 -12.22 18.34 11.59
N TYR A 167 -11.17 18.18 10.80
CA TYR A 167 -11.21 17.43 9.55
C TYR A 167 -10.07 16.42 9.50
N LEU A 168 -10.34 15.21 8.99
CA LEU A 168 -9.30 14.24 8.71
C LEU A 168 -8.54 14.64 7.44
N VAL A 169 -7.22 14.43 7.44
CA VAL A 169 -6.37 14.82 6.31
C VAL A 169 -6.52 13.86 5.13
N GLN A 170 -6.57 14.42 3.92
CA GLN A 170 -6.59 13.65 2.68
C GLN A 170 -5.19 13.35 2.12
N SER A 171 -4.18 14.08 2.59
CA SER A 171 -2.77 13.97 2.21
C SER A 171 -1.93 14.84 3.15
N PRO A 172 -0.68 14.51 3.43
CA PRO A 172 0.24 15.34 4.22
C PRO A 172 0.84 16.51 3.42
N GLN A 173 0.31 16.84 2.25
CA GLN A 173 0.91 17.75 1.27
C GLN A 173 1.41 19.08 1.86
N PHE A 174 0.62 19.75 2.68
CA PHE A 174 1.03 21.02 3.27
C PHE A 174 2.15 20.87 4.28
N TYR A 175 2.15 19.77 5.02
CA TYR A 175 3.18 19.50 6.03
C TYR A 175 4.52 19.10 5.44
N LYS A 176 4.53 18.28 4.37
CA LYS A 176 5.77 17.93 3.70
C LYS A 176 6.40 19.13 2.98
N GLN A 177 5.60 20.06 2.43
CA GLN A 177 6.10 21.32 1.89
C GLN A 177 6.61 22.28 2.98
N MET A 178 5.95 22.31 4.16
CA MET A 178 6.44 23.03 5.33
C MET A 178 7.82 22.52 5.76
N ALA A 179 8.06 21.22 5.69
CA ALA A 179 9.35 20.64 6.01
C ALA A 179 10.46 21.15 5.09
N MET A 180 10.17 21.41 3.80
CA MET A 180 11.11 22.03 2.86
C MET A 180 11.44 23.46 3.28
N ALA A 181 10.44 24.26 3.63
CA ALA A 181 10.63 25.61 4.14
C ALA A 181 11.35 25.62 5.51
N ALA A 182 11.28 24.56 6.27
CA ALA A 182 11.99 24.37 7.54
C ALA A 182 13.43 23.88 7.38
N GLY A 183 13.89 23.58 6.15
CA GLY A 183 15.26 23.14 5.89
C GLY A 183 15.53 21.65 6.13
N LEU A 184 14.49 20.80 6.09
CA LEU A 184 14.67 19.36 6.20
C LEU A 184 15.09 18.68 4.87
N ASP A 185 15.25 19.42 3.81
CA ASP A 185 15.70 19.06 2.46
C ASP A 185 15.04 17.81 1.82
N ARG A 186 14.92 16.72 2.53
CA ARG A 186 14.35 15.45 2.06
C ARG A 186 13.53 14.81 3.16
N VAL A 187 12.24 14.63 2.92
CA VAL A 187 11.35 13.99 3.88
C VAL A 187 10.50 12.92 3.23
N PHE A 188 10.11 11.95 4.03
CA PHE A 188 9.06 11.01 3.67
C PHE A 188 8.13 10.75 4.84
N GLU A 189 6.93 10.28 4.54
CA GLU A 189 5.94 9.82 5.49
C GLU A 189 5.24 8.58 4.93
N ILE A 190 5.12 7.52 5.74
CA ILE A 190 4.24 6.38 5.47
C ILE A 190 3.16 6.40 6.55
N GLY A 191 1.93 6.73 6.15
CA GLY A 191 0.87 6.91 7.14
C GLY A 191 -0.53 7.00 6.56
N PRO A 192 -1.55 6.96 7.44
CA PRO A 192 -2.95 6.96 7.03
C PRO A 192 -3.38 8.31 6.46
N VAL A 193 -4.22 8.24 5.44
CA VAL A 193 -4.95 9.37 4.86
C VAL A 193 -6.41 8.99 4.64
N PHE A 194 -7.30 10.00 4.58
CA PHE A 194 -8.73 9.80 4.64
C PHE A 194 -9.43 10.57 3.50
N ARG A 195 -10.17 9.87 2.66
CA ARG A 195 -10.93 10.47 1.58
C ARG A 195 -12.37 10.02 1.65
N ALA A 196 -13.31 10.93 1.90
CA ALA A 196 -14.74 10.64 1.93
C ALA A 196 -15.29 10.44 0.50
N ASN A 197 -14.63 9.57 -0.29
CA ASN A 197 -15.02 9.30 -1.66
C ASN A 197 -16.41 8.62 -1.67
N PRO A 198 -17.41 9.20 -2.36
CA PRO A 198 -18.74 8.63 -2.43
C PRO A 198 -18.84 7.40 -3.34
N LEU A 199 -17.84 7.19 -4.19
CA LEU A 199 -17.82 6.09 -5.15
C LEU A 199 -17.36 4.79 -4.47
N VAL A 200 -18.07 3.71 -4.75
CA VAL A 200 -17.67 2.36 -4.37
C VAL A 200 -17.06 1.71 -5.61
N THR A 201 -15.74 1.63 -5.64
CA THR A 201 -15.02 1.01 -6.76
C THR A 201 -13.94 0.07 -6.25
N ALA A 202 -13.43 -0.79 -7.11
CA ALA A 202 -12.33 -1.70 -6.79
C ALA A 202 -10.97 -1.01 -6.56
N ARG A 203 -10.88 0.33 -6.69
CA ARG A 203 -9.63 1.11 -6.62
C ARG A 203 -9.58 2.11 -5.46
N HIS A 204 -10.68 2.24 -4.67
CA HIS A 204 -10.81 3.30 -3.69
C HIS A 204 -11.16 2.77 -2.30
N ASP A 205 -10.34 3.17 -1.34
CA ASP A 205 -10.61 3.10 0.09
C ASP A 205 -10.97 4.50 0.60
N THR A 206 -11.70 4.55 1.71
CA THR A 206 -11.96 5.82 2.42
C THR A 206 -10.87 6.14 3.45
N GLU A 207 -10.13 5.13 3.87
CA GLU A 207 -8.92 5.20 4.70
C GLU A 207 -7.87 4.27 4.12
N PHE A 208 -6.68 4.80 3.81
CA PHE A 208 -5.59 4.01 3.24
C PHE A 208 -4.22 4.58 3.65
N THR A 209 -3.18 3.77 3.52
CA THR A 209 -1.80 4.19 3.75
C THR A 209 -1.23 4.83 2.49
N SER A 210 -0.78 6.08 2.64
CA SER A 210 -0.04 6.82 1.61
C SER A 210 1.46 6.81 1.94
N VAL A 211 2.29 6.68 0.91
CA VAL A 211 3.73 6.90 0.97
C VAL A 211 4.02 8.24 0.30
N ASP A 212 4.34 9.24 1.09
CA ASP A 212 4.53 10.61 0.64
C ASP A 212 5.99 11.03 0.74
N VAL A 213 6.47 11.72 -0.28
CA VAL A 213 7.87 12.17 -0.41
C VAL A 213 7.91 13.62 -0.83
N GLU A 214 8.87 14.40 -0.30
CA GLU A 214 9.16 15.75 -0.77
C GLU A 214 10.67 16.02 -0.68
N ILE A 215 11.23 16.71 -1.70
CA ILE A 215 12.66 16.97 -1.85
C ILE A 215 12.85 18.43 -2.24
N SER A 216 13.74 19.13 -1.56
CA SER A 216 14.17 20.49 -1.92
C SER A 216 15.42 20.51 -2.78
N TRP A 217 15.72 21.71 -3.33
CA TRP A 217 16.88 22.00 -4.17
C TRP A 217 16.93 21.18 -5.46
N ILE A 218 15.75 20.98 -6.05
CA ILE A 218 15.63 20.35 -7.37
C ILE A 218 15.70 21.40 -8.48
N ASP A 219 16.29 21.02 -9.60
CA ASP A 219 16.38 21.88 -10.79
C ASP A 219 15.19 21.67 -11.72
N SER A 220 14.69 20.45 -11.81
CA SER A 220 13.63 20.08 -12.74
C SER A 220 12.69 18.97 -12.22
N LEU A 221 11.68 18.66 -13.01
CA LEU A 221 10.81 17.50 -12.77
C LEU A 221 11.59 16.18 -12.87
N ASP A 222 12.62 16.14 -13.72
CA ASP A 222 13.40 14.92 -13.95
C ASP A 222 14.12 14.43 -12.68
N ASP A 223 14.51 15.35 -11.78
CA ASP A 223 15.10 14.98 -10.49
C ASP A 223 14.16 14.13 -9.64
N LEU A 224 12.84 14.40 -9.72
CA LEU A 224 11.83 13.62 -9.01
C LEU A 224 11.62 12.27 -9.65
N LEU A 225 11.53 12.22 -10.97
CA LEU A 225 11.30 10.98 -11.72
C LEU A 225 12.47 10.01 -11.51
N ASP A 226 13.72 10.50 -11.56
CA ASP A 226 14.94 9.71 -11.31
C ASP A 226 14.96 9.13 -9.89
N VAL A 227 14.59 9.92 -8.88
CA VAL A 227 14.49 9.44 -7.49
C VAL A 227 13.42 8.37 -7.36
N GLU A 228 12.24 8.58 -7.95
CA GLU A 228 11.13 7.62 -7.88
C GLU A 228 11.45 6.31 -8.60
N GLU A 229 12.04 6.37 -9.80
CA GLU A 229 12.44 5.20 -10.57
C GLU A 229 13.44 4.32 -9.80
N ARG A 230 14.48 4.92 -9.24
CA ARG A 230 15.49 4.20 -8.45
C ARG A 230 14.91 3.60 -7.17
N TRP A 231 14.05 4.35 -6.48
CA TRP A 231 13.36 3.87 -5.29
C TRP A 231 12.41 2.71 -5.63
N MET A 232 11.56 2.87 -6.65
CA MET A 232 10.60 1.86 -7.07
C MET A 232 11.31 0.55 -7.45
N ARG A 233 12.39 0.66 -8.24
CA ARG A 233 13.22 -0.50 -8.61
C ARG A 233 13.80 -1.19 -7.37
N HIS A 234 14.28 -0.44 -6.38
CA HIS A 234 14.83 -0.99 -5.14
C HIS A 234 13.76 -1.79 -4.37
N VAL A 235 12.59 -1.21 -4.18
CA VAL A 235 11.48 -1.85 -3.45
C VAL A 235 11.02 -3.13 -4.16
N ILE A 236 10.80 -3.08 -5.47
CA ILE A 236 10.39 -4.25 -6.25
C ILE A 236 11.47 -5.33 -6.22
N THR A 237 12.76 -4.95 -6.24
CA THR A 237 13.87 -5.90 -6.13
C THR A 237 13.86 -6.63 -4.78
N ALA A 238 13.56 -5.93 -3.69
CA ALA A 238 13.46 -6.56 -2.37
C ALA A 238 12.30 -7.57 -2.32
N VAL A 239 11.13 -7.18 -2.81
CA VAL A 239 9.96 -8.08 -2.91
C VAL A 239 10.26 -9.29 -3.81
N TRP A 240 10.89 -9.05 -4.97
CA TRP A 240 11.28 -10.13 -5.89
C TRP A 240 12.20 -11.15 -5.22
N ARG A 241 13.22 -10.69 -4.50
CA ARG A 241 14.19 -11.57 -3.83
C ARG A 241 13.56 -12.45 -2.76
N GLU A 242 12.60 -11.93 -2.04
CA GLU A 242 12.03 -12.60 -0.87
C GLU A 242 10.75 -13.38 -1.20
N HIS A 243 9.92 -12.87 -2.11
CA HIS A 243 8.55 -13.37 -2.30
C HIS A 243 8.20 -13.81 -3.73
N ALA A 244 9.10 -13.70 -4.73
CA ALA A 244 8.73 -13.98 -6.12
C ALA A 244 8.15 -15.40 -6.32
N GLY A 245 8.74 -16.40 -5.65
CA GLY A 245 8.26 -17.79 -5.73
C GLY A 245 6.86 -17.98 -5.14
N ASP A 246 6.58 -17.35 -4.01
CA ASP A 246 5.28 -17.44 -3.35
C ASP A 246 4.21 -16.62 -4.09
N ILE A 247 4.55 -15.46 -4.64
CA ILE A 247 3.67 -14.67 -5.49
C ILE A 247 3.31 -15.47 -6.75
N GLN A 248 4.29 -16.07 -7.41
CA GLN A 248 4.03 -16.91 -8.58
C GLN A 248 3.14 -18.10 -8.24
N ARG A 249 3.41 -18.77 -7.14
CA ARG A 249 2.67 -19.97 -6.71
C ARG A 249 1.22 -19.65 -6.27
N LEU A 250 1.00 -18.55 -5.56
CA LEU A 250 -0.30 -18.24 -4.95
C LEU A 250 -1.15 -17.27 -5.78
N TYR A 251 -0.53 -16.45 -6.60
CA TYR A 251 -1.21 -15.43 -7.40
C TYR A 251 -1.06 -15.67 -8.92
N GLY A 252 -0.12 -16.52 -9.35
CA GLY A 252 0.18 -16.73 -10.77
C GLY A 252 0.91 -15.53 -11.41
N ARG A 253 1.39 -14.58 -10.60
CA ARG A 253 2.03 -13.35 -11.03
C ARG A 253 3.55 -13.50 -11.01
N GLU A 254 4.20 -13.25 -12.14
CA GLU A 254 5.65 -13.08 -12.21
C GLU A 254 6.02 -11.64 -11.84
N VAL A 255 6.79 -11.46 -10.77
CA VAL A 255 7.30 -10.15 -10.37
C VAL A 255 8.47 -9.77 -11.26
N VAL A 256 8.32 -8.72 -12.04
CA VAL A 256 9.35 -8.18 -12.92
C VAL A 256 10.02 -6.99 -12.26
N VAL A 257 11.35 -7.05 -12.07
CA VAL A 257 12.13 -5.90 -11.63
C VAL A 257 12.27 -4.94 -12.80
N PRO A 258 11.77 -3.70 -12.70
CA PRO A 258 11.75 -2.81 -13.86
C PRO A 258 13.14 -2.32 -14.24
N GLU A 259 13.34 -2.08 -15.53
CA GLU A 259 14.48 -1.30 -16.03
C GLU A 259 14.16 0.18 -16.01
N THR A 260 15.19 1.02 -15.86
CA THR A 260 15.09 2.48 -15.87
C THR A 260 15.89 3.07 -17.04
N PRO A 261 15.49 4.21 -17.62
CA PRO A 261 14.34 5.04 -17.23
C PRO A 261 12.99 4.43 -17.70
N PHE A 262 11.92 4.80 -16.98
CA PHE A 262 10.58 4.43 -17.39
C PHE A 262 10.13 5.23 -18.63
N PRO A 263 9.31 4.63 -19.53
CA PRO A 263 8.68 5.36 -20.62
C PRO A 263 7.91 6.59 -20.13
N ARG A 264 7.93 7.66 -20.93
CA ARG A 264 7.27 8.93 -20.63
C ARG A 264 6.43 9.37 -21.80
N VAL A 265 5.22 9.83 -21.56
CA VAL A 265 4.35 10.47 -22.52
C VAL A 265 3.75 11.74 -21.91
N THR A 266 3.54 12.75 -22.72
CA THR A 266 2.74 13.92 -22.32
C THR A 266 1.26 13.57 -22.30
N MET A 267 0.44 14.33 -21.61
CA MET A 267 -1.03 14.17 -21.66
C MET A 267 -1.55 14.28 -23.10
N ALA A 268 -0.97 15.15 -23.90
CA ALA A 268 -1.34 15.30 -25.30
C ALA A 268 -1.05 14.03 -26.12
N GLU A 269 0.14 13.44 -25.96
CA GLU A 269 0.50 12.17 -26.60
C GLU A 269 -0.34 11.00 -26.08
N ALA A 270 -0.60 10.92 -24.77
CA ALA A 270 -1.47 9.92 -24.19
C ALA A 270 -2.88 9.96 -24.82
N ARG A 271 -3.47 11.14 -24.93
CA ARG A 271 -4.79 11.32 -25.59
C ARG A 271 -4.77 10.95 -27.07
N ALA A 272 -3.68 11.24 -27.79
CA ALA A 272 -3.52 10.83 -29.19
C ALA A 272 -3.44 9.30 -29.33
N ILE A 273 -2.69 8.63 -28.44
CA ILE A 273 -2.64 7.16 -28.35
C ILE A 273 -4.05 6.60 -28.12
N LEU A 274 -4.77 7.11 -27.13
CA LEU A 274 -6.11 6.64 -26.81
C LEU A 274 -7.09 6.82 -27.99
N ALA A 275 -7.03 7.96 -28.68
CA ALA A 275 -7.83 8.21 -29.86
C ALA A 275 -7.53 7.20 -30.99
N SER A 276 -6.27 6.79 -31.16
CA SER A 276 -5.90 5.75 -32.14
C SER A 276 -6.48 4.38 -31.81
N HIS A 277 -6.77 4.13 -30.53
CA HIS A 277 -7.46 2.93 -30.06
C HIS A 277 -9.00 3.09 -30.00
N GLY A 278 -9.55 4.20 -30.50
CA GLY A 278 -10.98 4.47 -30.53
C GLY A 278 -11.56 4.99 -29.21
N HIS A 279 -10.73 5.29 -28.19
CA HIS A 279 -11.15 5.81 -26.90
C HIS A 279 -10.99 7.33 -26.85
N THR A 280 -12.08 8.05 -27.18
CA THR A 280 -12.09 9.52 -27.33
C THR A 280 -12.95 10.25 -26.30
N ASP A 281 -13.87 9.56 -25.64
CA ASP A 281 -14.71 10.13 -24.59
C ASP A 281 -13.95 10.10 -23.24
N LEU A 282 -13.15 11.13 -23.04
CA LEU A 282 -12.26 11.27 -21.90
C LEU A 282 -12.64 12.47 -21.04
N PRO A 283 -12.42 12.42 -19.72
CA PRO A 283 -12.50 13.60 -18.86
C PRO A 283 -11.67 14.75 -19.40
N GLU A 284 -12.10 15.98 -19.16
CA GLU A 284 -11.33 17.15 -19.58
C GLU A 284 -9.98 17.19 -18.84
N GLY A 285 -8.88 17.09 -19.60
CA GLY A 285 -7.52 17.19 -19.06
C GLY A 285 -7.03 16.02 -18.21
N ASP A 286 -7.76 14.91 -18.18
CA ASP A 286 -7.40 13.74 -17.37
C ASP A 286 -7.63 12.42 -18.15
N LEU A 287 -7.29 11.29 -17.55
CA LEU A 287 -7.58 9.94 -18.02
C LEU A 287 -8.67 9.30 -17.15
N ASP A 288 -9.49 8.48 -17.76
CA ASP A 288 -10.36 7.57 -17.02
C ASP A 288 -9.69 6.21 -16.83
N ALA A 289 -10.31 5.35 -16.04
CA ALA A 289 -9.77 4.04 -15.73
C ALA A 289 -9.57 3.12 -16.96
N GLU A 290 -10.35 3.29 -18.01
CA GLU A 290 -10.16 2.54 -19.25
C GLU A 290 -9.02 3.12 -20.07
N GLY A 291 -8.91 4.45 -20.14
CA GLY A 291 -7.78 5.14 -20.77
C GLY A 291 -6.45 4.76 -20.15
N GLU A 292 -6.36 4.71 -18.81
CA GLU A 292 -5.16 4.23 -18.12
C GLU A 292 -4.79 2.79 -18.55
N ARG A 293 -5.79 1.87 -18.64
CA ARG A 293 -5.56 0.48 -19.06
C ARG A 293 -5.10 0.36 -20.50
N ILE A 294 -5.72 1.13 -21.41
CA ILE A 294 -5.34 1.14 -22.84
C ILE A 294 -3.91 1.67 -22.99
N LEU A 295 -3.59 2.80 -22.33
CA LEU A 295 -2.27 3.39 -22.37
C LEU A 295 -1.20 2.44 -21.83
N GLY A 296 -1.43 1.85 -20.65
CA GLY A 296 -0.51 0.89 -20.03
C GLY A 296 -0.24 -0.32 -20.94
N ARG A 297 -1.29 -0.87 -21.58
CA ARG A 297 -1.15 -1.97 -22.54
C ARG A 297 -0.35 -1.55 -23.77
N HIS A 298 -0.67 -0.40 -24.36
CA HIS A 298 0.03 0.13 -25.53
C HIS A 298 1.53 0.30 -25.26
N VAL A 299 1.90 0.90 -24.12
CA VAL A 299 3.29 1.10 -23.73
C VAL A 299 3.99 -0.23 -23.47
N ARG A 300 3.34 -1.18 -22.80
CA ARG A 300 3.89 -2.51 -22.54
C ARG A 300 4.15 -3.28 -23.84
N GLU A 301 3.25 -3.22 -24.82
CA GLU A 301 3.42 -3.83 -26.13
C GLU A 301 4.56 -3.19 -26.92
N ALA A 302 4.73 -1.87 -26.83
CA ALA A 302 5.73 -1.12 -27.55
C ALA A 302 7.14 -1.21 -26.95
N THR A 303 7.24 -1.28 -25.60
CA THR A 303 8.52 -1.12 -24.88
C THR A 303 8.87 -2.28 -23.97
N GLY A 304 7.93 -3.16 -23.66
CA GLY A 304 8.07 -4.21 -22.65
C GLY A 304 7.91 -3.70 -21.20
N SER A 305 7.80 -2.38 -20.97
CA SER A 305 7.69 -1.80 -19.64
C SER A 305 6.26 -1.91 -19.10
N GLU A 306 6.15 -2.30 -17.82
CA GLU A 306 4.88 -2.24 -17.09
C GLU A 306 4.56 -0.82 -16.57
N PHE A 307 5.52 0.11 -16.67
CA PHE A 307 5.44 1.48 -16.15
C PHE A 307 5.39 2.50 -17.28
N VAL A 308 4.64 3.57 -17.06
CA VAL A 308 4.66 4.77 -17.89
C VAL A 308 4.32 6.01 -17.08
N TYR A 309 5.12 7.05 -17.24
CA TYR A 309 4.77 8.38 -16.76
C TYR A 309 3.87 9.10 -17.77
N VAL A 310 2.81 9.71 -17.26
CA VAL A 310 2.03 10.71 -17.97
C VAL A 310 2.39 12.08 -17.39
N THR A 311 2.80 13.03 -18.22
CA THR A 311 3.29 14.34 -17.79
C THR A 311 2.49 15.48 -18.42
N GLU A 312 2.77 16.71 -18.03
CA GLU A 312 2.19 17.93 -18.63
C GLU A 312 0.68 18.02 -18.55
N TYR A 313 0.14 17.71 -17.38
CA TYR A 313 -1.30 17.84 -17.13
C TYR A 313 -1.75 19.30 -17.17
N PRO A 314 -2.97 19.59 -17.68
CA PRO A 314 -3.55 20.92 -17.64
C PRO A 314 -3.68 21.49 -16.24
N GLU A 315 -3.43 22.79 -16.09
CA GLU A 315 -3.53 23.48 -14.80
C GLU A 315 -4.96 23.47 -14.21
N ALA A 316 -5.97 23.29 -15.03
CA ALA A 316 -7.37 23.27 -14.59
C ALA A 316 -7.71 22.07 -13.71
N VAL A 317 -7.04 20.92 -13.93
CA VAL A 317 -7.28 19.66 -13.22
C VAL A 317 -6.26 19.40 -12.11
N ARG A 318 -5.21 20.23 -11.99
CA ARG A 318 -4.16 20.06 -10.98
C ARG A 318 -4.25 21.07 -9.84
N PRO A 319 -3.80 20.72 -8.64
CA PRO A 319 -3.77 21.62 -7.49
C PRO A 319 -3.02 22.93 -7.76
N PHE A 320 -3.45 24.02 -7.12
CA PHE A 320 -2.88 25.36 -7.31
C PHE A 320 -1.39 25.45 -6.97
N TYR A 321 -0.88 24.57 -6.11
CA TYR A 321 0.53 24.55 -5.70
C TYR A 321 1.46 23.83 -6.68
N HIS A 322 0.96 23.27 -7.77
CA HIS A 322 1.82 22.73 -8.82
C HIS A 322 2.45 23.87 -9.63
N MET A 323 3.75 23.76 -9.91
CA MET A 323 4.45 24.72 -10.76
C MET A 323 3.92 24.64 -12.19
N ARG A 324 3.75 25.79 -12.82
CA ARG A 324 3.37 25.89 -14.24
C ARG A 324 4.57 25.58 -15.13
N LEU A 325 4.35 24.94 -16.27
CA LEU A 325 5.39 24.59 -17.24
C LEU A 325 6.01 25.84 -17.85
N GLY A 326 5.19 26.86 -18.13
CA GLY A 326 5.59 28.16 -18.66
C GLY A 326 4.45 29.18 -18.56
N GLU A 327 4.74 30.45 -18.77
CA GLU A 327 3.71 31.50 -18.80
C GLU A 327 2.75 31.26 -19.98
N GLY A 328 1.45 31.17 -19.71
CA GLY A 328 0.42 31.00 -20.73
C GLY A 328 0.33 29.59 -21.33
N SER A 329 1.15 28.63 -20.94
CA SER A 329 1.07 27.26 -21.46
C SER A 329 -0.23 26.53 -21.06
N GLY A 330 -0.82 26.90 -19.91
CA GLY A 330 -1.97 26.17 -19.33
C GLY A 330 -1.61 24.80 -18.77
N LEU A 331 -0.31 24.42 -18.76
CA LEU A 331 0.20 23.12 -18.33
C LEU A 331 1.00 23.22 -17.03
N THR A 332 1.15 22.10 -16.35
CA THR A 332 1.90 21.98 -15.09
C THR A 332 3.10 21.05 -15.22
N ARG A 333 4.08 21.25 -14.35
CA ARG A 333 5.21 20.34 -14.13
C ARG A 333 4.77 19.23 -13.17
N SER A 334 3.79 18.45 -13.59
CA SER A 334 3.24 17.33 -12.82
C SER A 334 3.27 16.04 -13.63
N PHE A 335 3.15 14.94 -12.92
CA PHE A 335 3.11 13.61 -13.51
C PHE A 335 2.23 12.68 -12.69
N ASP A 336 1.74 11.63 -13.34
CA ASP A 336 1.26 10.43 -12.72
C ASP A 336 2.06 9.24 -13.25
N LEU A 337 2.36 8.28 -12.38
CA LEU A 337 2.97 7.01 -12.76
C LEU A 337 1.88 5.94 -12.82
N LEU A 338 1.72 5.36 -13.98
CA LEU A 338 0.88 4.18 -14.18
C LEU A 338 1.72 2.91 -14.12
N TRP A 339 1.25 1.91 -13.39
CA TRP A 339 1.79 0.56 -13.37
C TRP A 339 0.74 -0.42 -13.87
N ASN A 340 0.98 -1.07 -15.00
CA ASN A 340 0.02 -1.92 -15.69
C ASN A 340 -1.35 -1.27 -15.92
N GLY A 341 -1.36 0.06 -16.20
CA GLY A 341 -2.58 0.82 -16.42
C GLY A 341 -3.40 1.12 -15.15
N LEU A 342 -2.75 1.15 -14.01
CA LEU A 342 -3.29 1.66 -12.75
C LEU A 342 -2.40 2.81 -12.26
N GLU A 343 -2.98 4.00 -12.05
CA GLU A 343 -2.28 5.10 -11.38
C GLU A 343 -1.86 4.69 -9.97
N VAL A 344 -0.54 4.60 -9.73
CA VAL A 344 0.03 4.27 -8.42
C VAL A 344 0.64 5.49 -7.72
N THR A 345 1.07 6.49 -8.49
CA THR A 345 1.71 7.70 -7.97
C THR A 345 1.19 8.94 -8.67
N THR A 346 1.09 10.03 -7.91
CA THR A 346 0.92 11.40 -8.42
C THR A 346 2.01 12.30 -7.84
N GLY A 347 2.69 13.08 -8.69
CA GLY A 347 3.75 13.98 -8.27
C GLY A 347 3.84 15.27 -9.06
N ALA A 348 4.63 16.21 -8.54
CA ALA A 348 4.90 17.48 -9.23
C ALA A 348 6.11 18.21 -8.65
N GLN A 349 6.74 19.04 -9.48
CA GLN A 349 7.50 20.19 -9.01
C GLN A 349 6.51 21.23 -8.46
N ARG A 350 6.82 21.81 -7.28
CA ARG A 350 5.91 22.71 -6.59
C ARG A 350 6.25 24.19 -6.90
N GLU A 351 5.24 25.05 -6.87
CA GLU A 351 5.46 26.49 -6.96
C GLU A 351 6.00 27.01 -5.61
N HIS A 352 7.25 27.33 -5.56
CA HIS A 352 7.94 27.78 -4.34
C HIS A 352 8.00 29.31 -4.19
N ARG A 353 7.74 30.06 -5.28
CA ARG A 353 7.78 31.52 -5.29
C ARG A 353 6.46 32.07 -4.74
N TYR A 354 6.55 32.72 -3.59
CA TYR A 354 5.37 33.20 -2.84
C TYR A 354 4.37 33.97 -3.69
N ASP A 355 4.82 34.96 -4.46
CA ASP A 355 3.92 35.82 -5.25
C ASP A 355 3.16 35.02 -6.33
N ARG A 356 3.84 34.08 -6.99
CA ARG A 356 3.21 33.19 -7.98
C ARG A 356 2.25 32.20 -7.33
N LEU A 357 2.64 31.60 -6.22
CA LEU A 357 1.78 30.70 -5.44
C LEU A 357 0.51 31.42 -4.95
N LEU A 358 0.67 32.65 -4.44
CA LEU A 358 -0.46 33.47 -4.01
C LEU A 358 -1.37 33.83 -5.19
N ALA A 359 -0.82 34.19 -6.34
CA ALA A 359 -1.59 34.47 -7.56
C ALA A 359 -2.39 33.24 -8.01
N GLN A 360 -1.80 32.06 -7.96
CA GLN A 360 -2.48 30.80 -8.28
C GLN A 360 -3.60 30.48 -7.25
N ALA A 361 -3.36 30.71 -5.96
CA ALA A 361 -4.37 30.51 -4.90
C ALA A 361 -5.55 31.47 -5.04
N ARG A 362 -5.31 32.75 -5.44
CA ARG A 362 -6.33 33.78 -5.63
C ARG A 362 -7.35 33.50 -6.73
N ARG A 363 -7.12 32.52 -7.60
CA ARG A 363 -8.15 32.05 -8.54
C ARG A 363 -9.41 31.56 -7.81
N ASN A 364 -9.28 31.21 -6.54
CA ASN A 364 -10.39 30.98 -5.61
C ASN A 364 -10.18 31.82 -4.35
N PRO A 365 -10.73 33.05 -4.27
CA PRO A 365 -10.48 33.97 -3.13
C PRO A 365 -10.88 33.41 -1.77
N ALA A 366 -11.96 32.64 -1.67
CA ALA A 366 -12.40 32.02 -0.42
C ALA A 366 -11.39 31.03 0.14
N ARG A 367 -10.52 30.48 -0.71
CA ARG A 367 -9.45 29.57 -0.32
C ARG A 367 -8.32 30.27 0.42
N VAL A 368 -7.94 31.49 -0.01
CA VAL A 368 -6.74 32.18 0.49
C VAL A 368 -6.74 32.35 2.00
N GLU A 369 -7.88 32.73 2.57
CA GLU A 369 -8.00 32.90 4.02
C GLU A 369 -7.85 31.56 4.77
N VAL A 370 -8.44 30.51 4.25
CA VAL A 370 -8.39 29.16 4.82
C VAL A 370 -6.97 28.59 4.84
N ILE A 371 -6.17 28.88 3.81
CA ILE A 371 -4.81 28.35 3.66
C ILE A 371 -3.71 29.38 3.99
N ARG A 372 -4.05 30.47 4.69
CA ARG A 372 -3.10 31.55 5.00
C ARG A 372 -1.82 31.02 5.64
N THR A 373 -1.93 30.18 6.66
CA THR A 373 -0.77 29.58 7.34
C THR A 373 0.11 28.79 6.38
N TYR A 374 -0.49 28.06 5.43
CA TYR A 374 0.29 27.36 4.41
C TYR A 374 1.02 28.34 3.49
N LEU A 375 0.38 29.42 3.05
CA LEU A 375 1.05 30.44 2.22
C LEU A 375 2.21 31.11 2.97
N ASP A 376 2.08 31.30 4.27
CA ASP A 376 3.11 31.92 5.10
C ASP A 376 4.42 31.12 5.15
N PHE A 377 4.41 29.81 4.93
CA PHE A 377 5.65 28.99 4.83
C PHE A 377 6.58 29.49 3.72
N PHE A 378 6.05 30.07 2.66
CA PHE A 378 6.80 30.50 1.47
C PHE A 378 7.30 31.95 1.57
N ARG A 379 6.85 32.71 2.57
CA ARG A 379 7.19 34.15 2.68
C ARG A 379 8.63 34.43 3.10
N PHE A 380 9.27 33.47 3.75
CA PHE A 380 10.59 33.65 4.37
C PHE A 380 11.68 32.81 3.68
N GLY A 381 11.50 32.52 2.41
CA GLY A 381 12.47 31.77 1.61
C GLY A 381 12.20 30.26 1.62
N CYS A 382 11.44 29.81 0.65
CA CYS A 382 11.24 28.40 0.40
C CYS A 382 12.06 27.96 -0.82
N PRO A 383 12.89 26.90 -0.73
CA PRO A 383 13.69 26.44 -1.86
C PRO A 383 12.83 25.86 -2.98
N PRO A 384 13.33 25.76 -4.22
CA PRO A 384 12.73 24.92 -5.24
C PRO A 384 12.56 23.49 -4.70
N HIS A 385 11.37 22.92 -4.83
CA HIS A 385 11.07 21.60 -4.29
C HIS A 385 9.99 20.90 -5.10
N GLY A 386 9.87 19.63 -4.86
CA GLY A 386 8.84 18.78 -5.43
C GLY A 386 8.74 17.44 -4.72
N GLY A 387 7.78 16.68 -5.10
CA GLY A 387 7.56 15.37 -4.50
C GLY A 387 6.36 14.66 -5.09
N PHE A 388 6.11 13.50 -4.53
CA PHE A 388 5.05 12.61 -4.99
C PHE A 388 4.36 11.90 -3.81
N GLY A 389 3.21 11.30 -4.11
CA GLY A 389 2.48 10.44 -3.19
C GLY A 389 2.09 9.14 -3.87
N VAL A 390 2.38 8.02 -3.22
CA VAL A 390 2.12 6.66 -3.71
C VAL A 390 1.02 6.02 -2.87
N GLY A 391 0.03 5.43 -3.54
CA GLY A 391 -0.95 4.59 -2.86
C GLY A 391 -0.38 3.20 -2.57
N LEU A 392 -0.06 2.89 -1.31
CA LEU A 392 0.51 1.60 -0.93
C LEU A 392 -0.36 0.42 -1.37
N THR A 393 -1.67 0.51 -1.18
CA THR A 393 -2.62 -0.53 -1.58
C THR A 393 -2.66 -0.73 -3.10
N ARG A 394 -2.58 0.34 -3.90
CA ARG A 394 -2.49 0.22 -5.37
C ARG A 394 -1.17 -0.43 -5.82
N MET A 395 -0.07 -0.10 -5.16
CA MET A 395 1.22 -0.77 -5.40
C MET A 395 1.14 -2.28 -5.10
N LEU A 396 0.50 -2.68 -4.00
CA LEU A 396 0.27 -4.08 -3.67
C LEU A 396 -0.63 -4.78 -4.69
N MET A 397 -1.67 -4.10 -5.20
CA MET A 397 -2.50 -4.63 -6.29
C MET A 397 -1.66 -4.98 -7.51
N CYS A 398 -0.75 -4.09 -7.92
CA CYS A 398 0.13 -4.33 -9.08
C CYS A 398 1.18 -5.43 -8.82
N LEU A 399 1.77 -5.46 -7.62
CA LEU A 399 2.74 -6.49 -7.23
C LEU A 399 2.14 -7.89 -7.25
N LEU A 400 0.87 -8.02 -6.85
CA LEU A 400 0.17 -9.30 -6.70
C LEU A 400 -0.80 -9.61 -7.84
N ASP A 401 -0.97 -8.69 -8.79
CA ASP A 401 -1.97 -8.77 -9.86
C ASP A 401 -3.39 -9.01 -9.33
N VAL A 402 -3.79 -8.17 -8.37
CA VAL A 402 -5.11 -8.24 -7.72
C VAL A 402 -5.98 -7.08 -8.19
N GLY A 403 -7.19 -7.40 -8.65
CA GLY A 403 -8.09 -6.41 -9.25
C GLY A 403 -8.90 -5.56 -8.26
N ASP A 404 -8.86 -5.87 -6.97
CA ASP A 404 -9.69 -5.20 -5.94
C ASP A 404 -8.86 -4.82 -4.72
N VAL A 405 -8.84 -3.53 -4.39
CA VAL A 405 -8.09 -2.95 -3.26
C VAL A 405 -8.47 -3.58 -1.92
N ARG A 406 -9.70 -4.07 -1.78
CA ARG A 406 -10.22 -4.71 -0.57
C ARG A 406 -9.52 -6.03 -0.24
N GLU A 407 -8.98 -6.71 -1.24
CA GLU A 407 -8.22 -7.94 -1.03
C GLU A 407 -6.82 -7.68 -0.44
N VAL A 408 -6.23 -6.53 -0.75
CA VAL A 408 -4.89 -6.13 -0.29
C VAL A 408 -4.90 -5.23 0.95
N THR A 409 -6.08 -4.89 1.46
CA THR A 409 -6.26 -4.08 2.67
C THR A 409 -6.53 -5.01 3.88
N TYR A 410 -5.90 -4.72 5.04
CA TYR A 410 -6.10 -5.53 6.26
C TYR A 410 -7.56 -5.54 6.69
N LEU A 411 -8.11 -4.36 6.99
CA LEU A 411 -9.52 -4.14 7.30
C LEU A 411 -10.01 -2.96 6.46
N HIS A 412 -10.63 -3.26 5.33
CA HIS A 412 -11.12 -2.25 4.39
C HIS A 412 -12.14 -1.30 5.02
N ARG A 413 -11.97 0.00 4.77
CA ARG A 413 -12.96 1.03 5.07
C ARG A 413 -13.49 1.64 3.79
N GLY A 414 -14.80 1.60 3.64
CA GLY A 414 -15.51 2.15 2.49
C GLY A 414 -16.82 2.80 2.91
N ARG A 415 -17.50 3.43 1.97
CA ARG A 415 -18.75 4.17 2.23
C ARG A 415 -19.77 3.40 3.08
N HIS A 416 -19.85 2.09 2.91
CA HIS A 416 -20.85 1.24 3.57
C HIS A 416 -20.21 0.21 4.52
N ARG A 417 -18.88 0.28 4.74
CA ARG A 417 -18.18 -0.68 5.58
C ARG A 417 -17.33 0.03 6.65
N LEU A 418 -17.80 -0.08 7.90
CA LEU A 418 -17.08 0.36 9.12
C LEU A 418 -16.84 -0.81 10.08
N ARG A 419 -17.17 -2.05 9.66
CA ARG A 419 -17.01 -3.29 10.42
C ARG A 419 -16.45 -4.40 9.49
N PRO A 420 -15.86 -5.44 10.04
CA PRO A 420 -15.13 -5.50 11.27
C PRO A 420 -14.11 -4.48 11.22
#